data_006d75346c81681b012920841f70277b
#
_entry.id   006d75346c81681b012920841f70277b
#
_cell.length_a   1.000
_cell.length_b   1.000
_cell.length_c   1.000
_cell.angle_alpha   90.00
_cell.angle_beta   90.00
_cell.angle_gamma   90.00
#
_symmetry.space_group_name_H-M   'P 1'
#
loop_
_entity.id
_entity.type
_entity.pdbx_description
1 polymer ?
#
loop_
_entity_poly.entity_id
_entity_poly.type
_entity_poly.pdbx_seq_one_letter_code
_entity_poly.pdbx_strand_id
1 'polypeptide(L)'
;AVEAIASMSQKVSGKDQIAKVAAISAGDEEVGNLVADAMEKVSNDGVITIEESKTMQTELDLVEGMQFDRGYISAYMATDMDKMEAVLDDPYVLITDKKISNIQEILPVLEQIVQSGARLLIIAEDIEGEALTTLIVNKLRGTFNVVAVKAPGYGDRRKAMLEDIAILTGGQVISEEVGLELKDATLEMLGRAKSVKVAKENTVIVDGLGDKDAIAKRVAQIRAQIEETKSEFDKEKLQERLAKLAGGVAVIQDGQQHHQQDGAACPAKDEGHPAADFGARAVGERAEQRQQEKRQNVV
;
A
#
# COMPACT_ATOMS: atom_id res chain seq x y z
N ALA A 1 3.60 -20.49 -25.56
CA ALA A 1 2.38 -19.97 -24.91
C ALA A 1 2.51 -18.47 -24.59
N VAL A 2 3.57 -18.04 -23.88
CA VAL A 2 3.76 -16.62 -23.49
C VAL A 2 3.83 -15.70 -24.71
N GLU A 3 4.61 -16.04 -25.73
CA GLU A 3 4.72 -15.26 -26.97
C GLU A 3 3.38 -15.17 -27.73
N ALA A 4 2.60 -16.25 -27.76
CA ALA A 4 1.28 -16.25 -28.40
C ALA A 4 0.30 -15.34 -27.64
N ILE A 5 0.32 -15.36 -26.28
CA ILE A 5 -0.51 -14.47 -25.47
C ILE A 5 -0.09 -13.01 -25.69
N ALA A 6 1.23 -12.72 -25.70
CA ALA A 6 1.74 -11.39 -25.94
C ALA A 6 1.34 -10.84 -27.33
N SER A 7 1.35 -11.69 -28.37
CA SER A 7 0.94 -11.30 -29.73
C SER A 7 -0.56 -11.05 -29.89
N MET A 8 -1.38 -11.64 -29.00
CA MET A 8 -2.84 -11.48 -28.98
C MET A 8 -3.30 -10.36 -28.03
N SER A 9 -2.43 -9.88 -27.15
CA SER A 9 -2.76 -8.85 -26.17
C SER A 9 -2.99 -7.50 -26.88
N GLN A 10 -4.03 -6.79 -26.45
CA GLN A 10 -4.30 -5.43 -26.88
C GLN A 10 -4.14 -4.48 -25.70
N LYS A 11 -3.46 -3.36 -25.92
CA LYS A 11 -3.35 -2.32 -24.88
C LYS A 11 -4.73 -1.74 -24.62
N VAL A 12 -5.16 -1.78 -23.38
CA VAL A 12 -6.38 -1.10 -22.92
C VAL A 12 -6.13 0.40 -22.91
N SER A 13 -6.96 1.16 -23.59
CA SER A 13 -6.86 2.61 -23.67
C SER A 13 -8.25 3.24 -23.68
N GLY A 14 -8.43 4.27 -22.85
CA GLY A 14 -9.70 4.98 -22.72
C GLY A 14 -10.68 4.35 -21.73
N LYS A 15 -11.58 5.21 -21.24
CA LYS A 15 -12.54 4.92 -20.17
C LYS A 15 -13.40 3.69 -20.43
N ASP A 16 -13.98 3.58 -21.64
CA ASP A 16 -14.89 2.49 -21.99
C ASP A 16 -14.24 1.11 -21.95
N GLN A 17 -12.95 1.03 -22.35
CA GLN A 17 -12.23 -0.24 -22.31
C GLN A 17 -11.82 -0.60 -20.88
N ILE A 18 -11.43 0.37 -20.08
CA ILE A 18 -11.13 0.19 -18.65
C ILE A 18 -12.40 -0.30 -17.92
N ALA A 19 -13.54 0.36 -18.18
CA ALA A 19 -14.81 -0.03 -17.59
C ALA A 19 -15.18 -1.49 -17.90
N LYS A 20 -15.04 -1.92 -19.17
CA LYS A 20 -15.33 -3.30 -19.58
C LYS A 20 -14.42 -4.32 -18.88
N VAL A 21 -13.11 -4.04 -18.80
CA VAL A 21 -12.16 -4.94 -18.13
C VAL A 21 -12.46 -5.03 -16.62
N ALA A 22 -12.74 -3.90 -16.00
CA ALA A 22 -13.09 -3.84 -14.57
C ALA A 22 -14.43 -4.54 -14.30
N ALA A 23 -15.45 -4.34 -15.16
CA ALA A 23 -16.75 -4.99 -15.06
C ALA A 23 -16.65 -6.52 -15.18
N ILE A 24 -15.82 -7.04 -16.08
CA ILE A 24 -15.57 -8.49 -16.20
C ILE A 24 -14.92 -9.04 -14.93
N SER A 25 -13.99 -8.30 -14.34
CA SER A 25 -13.29 -8.72 -13.12
C SER A 25 -14.19 -8.67 -11.88
N ALA A 26 -15.02 -7.63 -11.77
CA ALA A 26 -15.93 -7.43 -10.63
C ALA A 26 -17.23 -8.26 -10.77
N GLY A 27 -17.59 -8.68 -11.99
CA GLY A 27 -18.88 -9.29 -12.30
C GLY A 27 -20.06 -8.28 -12.29
N ASP A 28 -19.76 -6.99 -12.27
CA ASP A 28 -20.73 -5.89 -12.15
C ASP A 28 -20.32 -4.69 -13.03
N GLU A 29 -21.25 -4.21 -13.85
CA GLU A 29 -21.02 -3.07 -14.75
C GLU A 29 -20.94 -1.72 -14.01
N GLU A 30 -21.65 -1.57 -12.90
CA GLU A 30 -21.65 -0.35 -12.11
C GLU A 30 -20.28 -0.16 -11.42
N VAL A 31 -19.75 -1.23 -10.82
CA VAL A 31 -18.39 -1.26 -10.27
C VAL A 31 -17.34 -1.02 -11.36
N GLY A 32 -17.53 -1.60 -12.54
CA GLY A 32 -16.64 -1.38 -13.69
C GLY A 32 -16.56 0.08 -14.12
N ASN A 33 -17.71 0.75 -14.20
CA ASN A 33 -17.78 2.16 -14.52
C ASN A 33 -17.15 3.04 -13.44
N LEU A 34 -17.38 2.70 -12.17
CA LEU A 34 -16.81 3.42 -11.03
C LEU A 34 -15.28 3.37 -11.02
N VAL A 35 -14.70 2.20 -11.29
CA VAL A 35 -13.24 2.04 -11.45
C VAL A 35 -12.71 2.87 -12.62
N ALA A 36 -13.42 2.90 -13.75
CA ALA A 36 -13.04 3.70 -14.91
C ALA A 36 -13.12 5.21 -14.62
N ASP A 37 -14.12 5.66 -13.87
CA ASP A 37 -14.23 7.04 -13.39
C ASP A 37 -13.10 7.41 -12.43
N ALA A 38 -12.73 6.50 -11.54
CA ALA A 38 -11.58 6.66 -10.67
C ALA A 38 -10.29 6.82 -11.45
N MET A 39 -10.02 5.93 -12.41
CA MET A 39 -8.83 5.98 -13.28
C MET A 39 -8.73 7.28 -14.09
N GLU A 40 -9.85 7.80 -14.56
CA GLU A 40 -9.89 9.07 -15.29
C GLU A 40 -9.50 10.25 -14.39
N LYS A 41 -9.90 10.21 -13.12
CA LYS A 41 -9.62 11.28 -12.15
C LYS A 41 -8.19 11.28 -11.63
N VAL A 42 -7.61 10.11 -11.35
CA VAL A 42 -6.26 10.00 -10.77
C VAL A 42 -5.14 9.89 -11.79
N SER A 43 -5.44 9.94 -13.09
CA SER A 43 -4.47 9.68 -14.15
C SER A 43 -3.88 8.25 -14.16
N ASN A 44 -3.03 7.95 -15.15
CA ASN A 44 -2.49 6.59 -15.33
C ASN A 44 -1.57 6.11 -14.21
N ASP A 45 -1.00 7.04 -13.44
CA ASP A 45 -0.05 6.75 -12.35
C ASP A 45 -0.69 6.90 -10.96
N GLY A 46 -1.99 7.22 -10.92
CA GLY A 46 -2.76 7.34 -9.69
C GLY A 46 -3.11 5.98 -9.07
N VAL A 47 -3.45 6.00 -7.80
CA VAL A 47 -3.80 4.82 -7.01
C VAL A 47 -5.29 4.78 -6.76
N ILE A 48 -5.89 3.59 -6.85
CA ILE A 48 -7.28 3.36 -6.46
C ILE A 48 -7.27 2.44 -5.24
N THR A 49 -7.95 2.85 -4.18
CA THR A 49 -8.20 2.04 -2.99
C THR A 49 -9.69 1.83 -2.80
N ILE A 50 -10.05 0.70 -2.19
CA ILE A 50 -11.42 0.40 -1.82
C ILE A 50 -11.49 0.39 -0.30
N GLU A 51 -12.45 1.12 0.26
CA GLU A 51 -12.74 1.17 1.69
C GLU A 51 -14.23 0.87 1.91
N GLU A 52 -14.55 0.31 3.07
CA GLU A 52 -15.96 0.12 3.46
C GLU A 52 -16.60 1.47 3.75
N SER A 53 -17.73 1.75 3.09
CA SER A 53 -18.50 2.96 3.36
C SER A 53 -19.21 2.87 4.71
N LYS A 54 -19.26 3.99 5.42
CA LYS A 54 -20.12 4.13 6.61
C LYS A 54 -21.58 4.36 6.23
N THR A 55 -21.85 4.61 4.96
CA THR A 55 -23.18 4.81 4.37
C THR A 55 -23.52 3.61 3.48
N MET A 56 -24.79 3.52 3.06
CA MET A 56 -25.23 2.48 2.12
C MET A 56 -25.00 2.87 0.65
N GLN A 57 -24.35 3.97 0.38
CA GLN A 57 -24.09 4.45 -0.97
C GLN A 57 -22.60 4.23 -1.32
N THR A 58 -22.37 3.80 -2.54
CA THR A 58 -21.02 3.72 -3.10
C THR A 58 -20.63 5.10 -3.63
N GLU A 59 -19.56 5.66 -3.10
CA GLU A 59 -19.06 6.99 -3.44
C GLU A 59 -17.60 6.90 -3.90
N LEU A 60 -17.20 7.84 -4.77
CA LEU A 60 -15.85 7.97 -5.28
C LEU A 60 -15.26 9.29 -4.81
N ASP A 61 -14.37 9.23 -3.86
CA ASP A 61 -13.61 10.37 -3.36
C ASP A 61 -12.21 10.41 -3.97
N LEU A 62 -11.80 11.61 -4.40
CA LEU A 62 -10.43 11.89 -4.79
C LEU A 62 -9.74 12.62 -3.64
N VAL A 63 -8.73 12.00 -3.07
CA VAL A 63 -7.99 12.54 -1.93
C VAL A 63 -6.50 12.67 -2.25
N GLU A 64 -5.82 13.53 -1.53
CA GLU A 64 -4.37 13.63 -1.59
C GLU A 64 -3.75 12.40 -0.97
N GLY A 65 -2.79 11.80 -1.66
CA GLY A 65 -2.18 10.57 -1.18
C GLY A 65 -1.02 10.12 -2.05
N MET A 66 -0.31 9.12 -1.58
CA MET A 66 0.86 8.58 -2.28
C MET A 66 0.99 7.08 -2.04
N GLN A 67 1.37 6.35 -3.09
CA GLN A 67 1.83 4.98 -2.97
C GLN A 67 3.33 4.89 -3.22
N PHE A 68 4.00 4.03 -2.46
CA PHE A 68 5.39 3.65 -2.71
C PHE A 68 5.63 2.15 -2.53
N ASP A 69 6.63 1.63 -3.25
CA ASP A 69 6.91 0.20 -3.38
C ASP A 69 7.77 -0.31 -2.21
N ARG A 70 7.25 -0.19 -1.01
CA ARG A 70 7.80 -0.76 0.21
C ARG A 70 6.65 -1.17 1.12
N GLY A 71 6.67 -2.40 1.59
CA GLY A 71 5.68 -2.91 2.54
C GLY A 71 6.22 -3.01 3.97
N TYR A 72 5.49 -3.67 4.83
CA TYR A 72 5.87 -3.84 6.23
C TYR A 72 7.18 -4.64 6.36
N ILE A 73 7.99 -4.31 7.37
CA ILE A 73 9.26 -4.98 7.65
C ILE A 73 9.03 -6.42 8.12
N SER A 74 7.92 -6.68 8.79
CA SER A 74 7.57 -8.00 9.31
C SER A 74 6.09 -8.30 9.13
N ALA A 75 5.77 -9.54 8.72
CA ALA A 75 4.40 -10.02 8.58
C ALA A 75 3.58 -9.96 9.87
N TYR A 76 4.24 -10.01 11.05
CA TYR A 76 3.59 -9.80 12.35
C TYR A 76 3.03 -8.39 12.56
N MET A 77 3.33 -7.46 11.65
CA MET A 77 2.77 -6.10 11.64
C MET A 77 1.44 -6.00 10.89
N ALA A 78 0.99 -7.05 10.19
CA ALA A 78 -0.34 -7.09 9.59
C ALA A 78 -1.42 -6.99 10.68
N THR A 79 -2.52 -6.29 10.35
CA THR A 79 -3.72 -6.21 11.20
C THR A 79 -4.81 -7.15 10.70
N ASP A 80 -4.86 -7.35 9.38
CA ASP A 80 -5.69 -8.33 8.71
C ASP A 80 -4.79 -9.48 8.21
N MET A 81 -4.90 -10.64 8.82
CA MET A 81 -4.06 -11.81 8.49
C MET A 81 -4.55 -12.53 7.26
N ASP A 82 -5.81 -12.39 6.87
CA ASP A 82 -6.38 -13.05 5.69
C ASP A 82 -5.94 -12.31 4.43
N LYS A 83 -5.95 -10.98 4.47
CA LYS A 83 -5.48 -10.12 3.38
C LYS A 83 -3.97 -9.85 3.44
N MET A 84 -3.30 -10.20 4.55
CA MET A 84 -1.90 -9.87 4.83
C MET A 84 -1.62 -8.36 4.68
N GLU A 85 -2.52 -7.55 5.22
CA GLU A 85 -2.46 -6.09 5.18
C GLU A 85 -2.49 -5.50 6.59
N ALA A 86 -1.86 -4.35 6.75
CA ALA A 86 -1.97 -3.54 7.94
C ALA A 86 -2.70 -2.24 7.59
N VAL A 87 -3.83 -2.00 8.24
CA VAL A 87 -4.61 -0.77 8.07
C VAL A 87 -4.51 0.05 9.35
N LEU A 88 -4.10 1.29 9.22
CA LEU A 88 -4.00 2.26 10.29
C LEU A 88 -4.92 3.44 9.99
N ASP A 89 -5.94 3.68 10.81
CA ASP A 89 -6.79 4.87 10.70
C ASP A 89 -6.24 5.98 11.59
N ASP A 90 -6.17 7.18 11.07
CA ASP A 90 -5.67 8.38 11.72
C ASP A 90 -4.28 8.21 12.40
N PRO A 91 -3.29 7.61 11.70
CA PRO A 91 -1.98 7.37 12.29
C PRO A 91 -1.12 8.63 12.35
N TYR A 92 -0.23 8.67 13.33
CA TYR A 92 0.98 9.48 13.24
C TYR A 92 2.00 8.81 12.32
N VAL A 93 2.80 9.61 11.61
CA VAL A 93 3.81 9.13 10.67
C VAL A 93 5.19 9.65 11.10
N LEU A 94 6.03 8.77 11.62
CA LEU A 94 7.44 9.07 11.94
C LEU A 94 8.27 8.81 10.70
N ILE A 95 9.01 9.82 10.24
CA ILE A 95 9.80 9.76 9.01
C ILE A 95 11.27 10.02 9.35
N THR A 96 12.15 9.08 9.02
CA THR A 96 13.59 9.22 9.22
C THR A 96 14.39 8.55 8.12
N ASP A 97 15.54 9.10 7.81
CA ASP A 97 16.54 8.50 6.92
C ASP A 97 17.51 7.58 7.64
N LYS A 98 17.38 7.46 8.98
CA LYS A 98 18.23 6.62 9.81
C LYS A 98 17.76 5.18 9.85
N LYS A 99 18.71 4.30 10.16
CA LYS A 99 18.46 2.93 10.57
C LYS A 99 18.24 2.88 12.07
N ILE A 100 17.17 2.22 12.50
CA ILE A 100 16.81 2.09 13.92
C ILE A 100 17.14 0.67 14.39
N SER A 101 18.16 0.51 15.21
CA SER A 101 18.54 -0.78 15.81
C SER A 101 18.28 -0.83 17.32
N ASN A 102 18.32 0.33 17.97
CA ASN A 102 18.09 0.47 19.40
C ASN A 102 16.74 1.15 19.67
N ILE A 103 15.88 0.50 20.46
CA ILE A 103 14.56 1.05 20.80
C ILE A 103 14.64 2.35 21.60
N GLN A 104 15.72 2.58 22.34
CA GLN A 104 15.92 3.78 23.16
C GLN A 104 15.93 5.07 22.31
N GLU A 105 16.32 4.97 21.03
CA GLU A 105 16.34 6.14 20.13
C GLU A 105 14.95 6.70 19.84
N ILE A 106 13.92 5.85 19.85
CA ILE A 106 12.53 6.24 19.53
C ILE A 106 11.60 6.14 20.75
N LEU A 107 12.14 5.75 21.91
CA LEU A 107 11.35 5.55 23.13
C LEU A 107 10.53 6.78 23.54
N PRO A 108 11.06 8.02 23.50
CA PRO A 108 10.28 9.21 23.87
C PRO A 108 9.03 9.43 23.00
N VAL A 109 9.12 9.12 21.71
CA VAL A 109 7.97 9.19 20.78
C VAL A 109 6.99 8.06 21.08
N LEU A 110 7.50 6.82 21.27
CA LEU A 110 6.64 5.68 21.58
C LEU A 110 5.83 5.87 22.85
N GLU A 111 6.43 6.43 23.90
CA GLU A 111 5.73 6.73 25.15
C GLU A 111 4.58 7.72 24.94
N GLN A 112 4.77 8.77 24.15
CA GLN A 112 3.72 9.73 23.81
C GLN A 112 2.60 9.09 23.00
N ILE A 113 2.93 8.23 22.02
CA ILE A 113 1.96 7.48 21.21
C ILE A 113 1.14 6.51 22.08
N VAL A 114 1.79 5.78 22.98
CA VAL A 114 1.12 4.86 23.92
C VAL A 114 0.18 5.63 24.86
N GLN A 115 0.61 6.76 25.40
CA GLN A 115 -0.20 7.58 26.30
C GLN A 115 -1.43 8.17 25.60
N SER A 116 -1.30 8.53 24.31
CA SER A 116 -2.42 9.06 23.50
C SER A 116 -3.33 7.96 22.96
N GLY A 117 -2.93 6.69 23.01
CA GLY A 117 -3.65 5.57 22.38
C GLY A 117 -3.68 5.64 20.85
N ALA A 118 -2.80 6.44 20.26
CA ALA A 118 -2.73 6.66 18.82
C ALA A 118 -2.05 5.51 18.08
N ARG A 119 -2.22 5.48 16.76
CA ARG A 119 -1.54 4.53 15.86
C ARG A 119 -0.29 5.20 15.29
N LEU A 120 0.73 4.41 15.01
CA LEU A 120 2.01 4.91 14.50
C LEU A 120 2.45 4.14 13.26
N LEU A 121 2.74 4.87 12.18
CA LEU A 121 3.53 4.39 11.06
C LEU A 121 4.97 4.89 11.22
N ILE A 122 5.94 3.99 11.13
CA ILE A 122 7.37 4.34 11.14
C ILE A 122 7.92 4.09 9.74
N ILE A 123 8.45 5.14 9.10
CA ILE A 123 9.17 5.07 7.84
C ILE A 123 10.63 5.36 8.13
N ALA A 124 11.48 4.34 8.05
CA ALA A 124 12.90 4.43 8.37
C ALA A 124 13.74 3.76 7.27
N GLU A 125 15.05 4.06 7.21
CA GLU A 125 15.94 3.33 6.29
C GLU A 125 15.82 1.82 6.49
N ASP A 126 15.92 1.39 7.73
CA ASP A 126 15.66 0.02 8.18
C ASP A 126 15.33 0.03 9.68
N ILE A 127 14.64 -1.02 10.14
CA ILE A 127 14.45 -1.28 11.57
C ILE A 127 14.82 -2.74 11.81
N GLU A 128 15.76 -2.96 12.69
CA GLU A 128 16.31 -4.30 12.95
C GLU A 128 16.64 -4.54 14.43
N GLY A 129 17.10 -5.74 14.71
CA GLY A 129 17.61 -6.13 16.02
C GLY A 129 16.60 -5.99 17.16
N GLU A 130 17.03 -5.37 18.24
CA GLU A 130 16.22 -5.18 19.46
C GLU A 130 15.00 -4.28 19.21
N ALA A 131 15.17 -3.21 18.41
CA ALA A 131 14.09 -2.28 18.10
C ALA A 131 12.92 -2.99 17.41
N LEU A 132 13.19 -3.76 16.36
CA LEU A 132 12.17 -4.52 15.63
C LEU A 132 11.46 -5.52 16.54
N THR A 133 12.23 -6.29 17.32
CA THR A 133 11.68 -7.30 18.22
C THR A 133 10.75 -6.67 19.27
N THR A 134 11.17 -5.55 19.85
CA THR A 134 10.39 -4.83 20.86
C THR A 134 9.09 -4.28 20.28
N LEU A 135 9.12 -3.70 19.08
CA LEU A 135 7.92 -3.21 18.39
C LEU A 135 6.93 -4.35 18.14
N ILE A 136 7.41 -5.48 17.61
CA ILE A 136 6.56 -6.65 17.31
C ILE A 136 5.94 -7.20 18.61
N VAL A 137 6.72 -7.42 19.66
CA VAL A 137 6.23 -7.98 20.92
C VAL A 137 5.15 -7.08 21.53
N ASN A 138 5.36 -5.78 21.57
CA ASN A 138 4.39 -4.85 22.15
C ASN A 138 3.12 -4.74 21.30
N LYS A 139 3.23 -4.78 19.97
CA LYS A 139 2.07 -4.87 19.07
C LYS A 139 1.27 -6.14 19.33
N LEU A 140 1.91 -7.31 19.38
CA LEU A 140 1.24 -8.59 19.64
C LEU A 140 0.58 -8.64 21.03
N ARG A 141 1.12 -7.93 22.01
CA ARG A 141 0.52 -7.75 23.33
C ARG A 141 -0.65 -6.76 23.33
N GLY A 142 -0.90 -6.07 22.21
CA GLY A 142 -1.95 -5.04 22.12
C GLY A 142 -1.62 -3.75 22.88
N THR A 143 -0.36 -3.53 23.28
CA THR A 143 0.07 -2.33 24.03
C THR A 143 -0.09 -1.08 23.17
N PHE A 144 0.25 -1.15 21.87
CA PHE A 144 0.02 -0.09 20.89
C PHE A 144 0.02 -0.63 19.46
N ASN A 145 -0.61 0.14 18.56
CA ASN A 145 -0.67 -0.19 17.15
C ASN A 145 0.44 0.52 16.38
N VAL A 146 1.43 -0.26 15.95
CA VAL A 146 2.56 0.23 15.14
C VAL A 146 2.74 -0.60 13.89
N VAL A 147 3.08 0.06 12.80
CA VAL A 147 3.56 -0.57 11.57
C VAL A 147 4.86 0.10 11.17
N ALA A 148 5.84 -0.68 10.81
CA ALA A 148 7.13 -0.20 10.37
C ALA A 148 7.38 -0.62 8.92
N VAL A 149 7.80 0.34 8.09
CA VAL A 149 8.11 0.15 6.67
C VAL A 149 9.48 0.71 6.36
N LYS A 150 10.12 0.14 5.33
CA LYS A 150 11.39 0.69 4.84
C LYS A 150 11.15 1.92 3.99
N ALA A 151 12.01 2.91 4.13
CA ALA A 151 12.00 4.11 3.30
C ALA A 151 12.17 3.74 1.81
N PRO A 152 11.38 4.37 0.91
CA PRO A 152 11.49 4.12 -0.51
C PRO A 152 12.76 4.74 -1.11
N GLY A 153 13.33 4.09 -2.12
CA GLY A 153 14.53 4.58 -2.81
C GLY A 153 15.83 4.35 -2.05
N TYR A 154 16.91 4.91 -2.59
CA TYR A 154 18.28 4.83 -2.05
C TYR A 154 18.99 6.17 -2.24
N GLY A 155 19.93 6.50 -1.34
CA GLY A 155 20.74 7.73 -1.40
C GLY A 155 19.89 9.00 -1.47
N ASP A 156 20.24 9.95 -2.33
CA ASP A 156 19.56 11.23 -2.47
C ASP A 156 18.10 11.09 -2.91
N ARG A 157 17.76 10.04 -3.67
CA ARG A 157 16.37 9.76 -4.04
C ARG A 157 15.52 9.38 -2.84
N ARG A 158 16.08 8.62 -1.88
CA ARG A 158 15.40 8.31 -0.62
C ARG A 158 15.07 9.57 0.14
N LYS A 159 16.06 10.47 0.30
CA LYS A 159 15.86 11.75 1.00
C LYS A 159 14.76 12.57 0.35
N ALA A 160 14.79 12.70 -0.97
CA ALA A 160 13.78 13.44 -1.72
C ALA A 160 12.38 12.84 -1.58
N MET A 161 12.24 11.50 -1.56
CA MET A 161 10.95 10.85 -1.34
C MET A 161 10.48 10.97 0.11
N LEU A 162 11.36 10.90 1.09
CA LEU A 162 11.01 11.15 2.50
C LEU A 162 10.52 12.58 2.71
N GLU A 163 11.13 13.58 2.05
CA GLU A 163 10.65 14.96 2.06
C GLU A 163 9.25 15.06 1.43
N ASP A 164 8.99 14.38 0.31
CA ASP A 164 7.68 14.40 -0.33
C ASP A 164 6.60 13.80 0.59
N ILE A 165 6.92 12.70 1.28
CA ILE A 165 6.02 12.08 2.27
C ILE A 165 5.81 13.03 3.47
N ALA A 166 6.85 13.70 3.93
CA ALA A 166 6.76 14.67 5.02
C ALA A 166 5.85 15.85 4.67
N ILE A 167 6.00 16.42 3.47
CA ILE A 167 5.15 17.50 2.97
C ILE A 167 3.70 17.03 2.83
N LEU A 168 3.48 15.81 2.28
CA LEU A 168 2.15 15.22 2.11
C LEU A 168 1.43 15.02 3.45
N THR A 169 2.16 14.60 4.48
CA THR A 169 1.59 14.29 5.80
C THR A 169 1.66 15.43 6.81
N GLY A 170 2.32 16.54 6.43
CA GLY A 170 2.50 17.70 7.31
C GLY A 170 3.52 17.49 8.43
N GLY A 171 4.38 16.45 8.30
CA GLY A 171 5.45 16.15 9.25
C GLY A 171 6.82 16.70 8.81
N GLN A 172 7.85 16.25 9.52
CA GLN A 172 9.25 16.58 9.23
C GLN A 172 10.07 15.31 9.10
N VAL A 173 11.08 15.33 8.23
CA VAL A 173 12.07 14.25 8.17
C VAL A 173 13.06 14.44 9.33
N ILE A 174 13.15 13.44 10.20
CA ILE A 174 14.11 13.44 11.29
C ILE A 174 15.41 12.85 10.80
N SER A 175 16.40 13.74 10.58
CA SER A 175 17.71 13.44 10.01
C SER A 175 18.81 14.24 10.70
N GLU A 176 19.99 13.66 10.82
CA GLU A 176 21.16 14.37 11.34
C GLU A 176 21.56 15.56 10.44
N GLU A 177 21.30 15.49 9.15
CA GLU A 177 21.63 16.56 8.19
C GLU A 177 20.85 17.85 8.49
N VAL A 178 19.63 17.72 9.02
CA VAL A 178 18.83 18.87 9.46
C VAL A 178 18.98 19.16 10.96
N GLY A 179 19.91 18.46 11.64
CA GLY A 179 20.20 18.66 13.05
C GLY A 179 19.15 18.07 14.02
N LEU A 180 18.31 17.15 13.52
CA LEU A 180 17.28 16.50 14.34
C LEU A 180 17.72 15.07 14.72
N GLU A 181 17.60 14.75 15.99
CA GLU A 181 17.83 13.39 16.49
C GLU A 181 16.50 12.73 16.85
N LEU A 182 16.41 11.40 16.65
CA LEU A 182 15.20 10.63 16.96
C LEU A 182 14.77 10.73 18.42
N LYS A 183 15.74 10.84 19.34
CA LYS A 183 15.46 10.99 20.78
C LYS A 183 14.77 12.31 21.14
N ASP A 184 14.93 13.34 20.32
CA ASP A 184 14.35 14.67 20.53
C ASP A 184 13.03 14.86 19.76
N ALA A 185 12.56 13.80 19.06
CA ALA A 185 11.33 13.84 18.29
C ALA A 185 10.10 14.04 19.20
N THR A 186 9.21 14.91 18.76
CA THR A 186 7.92 15.18 19.42
C THR A 186 6.76 14.86 18.50
N LEU A 187 5.55 14.73 19.03
CA LEU A 187 4.35 14.46 18.21
C LEU A 187 4.10 15.55 17.15
N GLU A 188 4.51 16.78 17.41
CA GLU A 188 4.36 17.92 16.49
C GLU A 188 5.24 17.79 15.23
N MET A 189 6.33 17.04 15.33
CA MET A 189 7.22 16.74 14.19
C MET A 189 6.72 15.60 13.32
N LEU A 190 5.77 14.82 13.84
CA LEU A 190 5.22 13.67 13.12
C LEU A 190 4.17 14.12 12.11
N GLY A 191 4.18 13.47 10.95
CA GLY A 191 3.10 13.62 9.97
C GLY A 191 1.81 12.95 10.42
N ARG A 192 0.71 13.28 9.74
CA ARG A 192 -0.61 12.69 9.93
C ARG A 192 -1.23 12.30 8.59
N ALA A 193 -2.04 11.27 8.59
CA ALA A 193 -2.88 10.89 7.46
C ALA A 193 -4.22 10.37 7.97
N LYS A 194 -5.25 10.39 7.13
CA LYS A 194 -6.56 9.84 7.49
C LYS A 194 -6.52 8.31 7.58
N SER A 195 -5.82 7.67 6.64
CA SER A 195 -5.65 6.23 6.61
C SER A 195 -4.32 5.86 5.96
N VAL A 196 -3.73 4.75 6.40
CA VAL A 196 -2.55 4.14 5.75
C VAL A 196 -2.78 2.64 5.62
N LYS A 197 -2.63 2.14 4.39
CA LYS A 197 -2.65 0.71 4.06
C LYS A 197 -1.24 0.23 3.75
N VAL A 198 -0.79 -0.78 4.44
CA VAL A 198 0.53 -1.39 4.23
C VAL A 198 0.36 -2.85 3.90
N ALA A 199 0.71 -3.22 2.69
CA ALA A 199 0.78 -4.60 2.24
C ALA A 199 2.23 -5.14 2.29
N LYS A 200 2.45 -6.32 1.77
CA LYS A 200 3.79 -6.96 1.77
C LYS A 200 4.82 -6.17 0.95
N GLU A 201 4.41 -5.53 -0.14
CA GLU A 201 5.31 -4.93 -1.14
C GLU A 201 5.07 -3.44 -1.35
N ASN A 202 3.96 -2.90 -0.86
CA ASN A 202 3.58 -1.50 -1.05
C ASN A 202 2.97 -0.89 0.20
N THR A 203 3.03 0.43 0.26
CA THR A 203 2.38 1.27 1.26
C THR A 203 1.62 2.37 0.55
N VAL A 204 0.36 2.56 0.92
CA VAL A 204 -0.52 3.62 0.42
C VAL A 204 -0.86 4.54 1.58
N ILE A 205 -0.51 5.81 1.45
CA ILE A 205 -0.93 6.87 2.36
C ILE A 205 -2.15 7.53 1.71
N VAL A 206 -3.26 7.55 2.41
CA VAL A 206 -4.54 8.09 1.94
C VAL A 206 -4.86 9.34 2.75
N ASP A 207 -5.16 10.42 2.05
CA ASP A 207 -5.56 11.70 2.63
C ASP A 207 -4.54 12.20 3.68
N GLY A 208 -3.33 12.53 3.18
CA GLY A 208 -2.29 13.13 4.01
C GLY A 208 -2.73 14.51 4.49
N LEU A 209 -2.53 14.81 5.79
CA LEU A 209 -2.97 16.07 6.40
C LEU A 209 -1.94 17.20 6.27
N GLY A 210 -1.14 17.17 5.20
CA GLY A 210 -0.20 18.24 4.86
C GLY A 210 -0.88 19.50 4.31
N ASP A 211 -0.11 20.59 4.28
CA ASP A 211 -0.58 21.84 3.70
C ASP A 211 -0.64 21.75 2.17
N LYS A 212 -1.81 21.99 1.59
CA LYS A 212 -2.05 21.94 0.14
C LYS A 212 -1.17 22.89 -0.66
N ASP A 213 -0.91 24.06 -0.12
CA ASP A 213 -0.02 25.03 -0.76
C ASP A 213 1.44 24.55 -0.77
N ALA A 214 1.88 23.88 0.29
CA ALA A 214 3.21 23.26 0.35
C ALA A 214 3.33 22.11 -0.65
N ILE A 215 2.30 21.26 -0.77
CA ILE A 215 2.24 20.18 -1.77
C ILE A 215 2.30 20.76 -3.19
N ALA A 216 1.49 21.78 -3.49
CA ALA A 216 1.48 22.43 -4.80
C ALA A 216 2.85 23.08 -5.15
N LYS A 217 3.51 23.72 -4.19
CA LYS A 217 4.88 24.24 -4.36
C LYS A 217 5.88 23.13 -4.63
N ARG A 218 5.77 22.01 -3.93
CA ARG A 218 6.66 20.85 -4.16
C ARG A 218 6.47 20.26 -5.55
N VAL A 219 5.23 20.10 -5.99
CA VAL A 219 4.89 19.66 -7.36
C VAL A 219 5.51 20.61 -8.40
N ALA A 220 5.40 21.94 -8.21
CA ALA A 220 6.01 22.91 -9.10
C ALA A 220 7.55 22.80 -9.13
N GLN A 221 8.20 22.59 -7.99
CA GLN A 221 9.65 22.35 -7.91
C GLN A 221 10.09 21.11 -8.69
N ILE A 222 9.37 19.99 -8.54
CA ILE A 222 9.70 18.76 -9.27
C ILE A 222 9.52 18.98 -10.79
N ARG A 223 8.47 19.71 -11.23
CA ARG A 223 8.28 20.06 -12.65
C ARG A 223 9.44 20.88 -13.20
N ALA A 224 9.90 21.89 -12.45
CA ALA A 224 11.07 22.67 -12.85
C ALA A 224 12.34 21.81 -12.96
N GLN A 225 12.56 20.88 -12.03
CA GLN A 225 13.69 19.94 -12.10
C GLN A 225 13.63 19.03 -13.33
N ILE A 226 12.43 18.59 -13.75
CA ILE A 226 12.23 17.79 -14.96
C ILE A 226 12.66 18.58 -16.21
N GLU A 227 12.35 19.88 -16.27
CA GLU A 227 12.72 20.76 -17.40
C GLU A 227 14.22 21.04 -17.45
N GLU A 228 14.88 21.19 -16.28
CA GLU A 228 16.31 21.49 -16.18
C GLU A 228 17.20 20.27 -16.38
N THR A 229 16.68 19.07 -16.09
CA THR A 229 17.45 17.82 -16.13
C THR A 229 17.74 17.39 -17.56
N LYS A 230 19.03 17.14 -17.85
CA LYS A 230 19.52 16.68 -19.17
C LYS A 230 19.60 15.14 -19.27
N SER A 231 19.55 14.44 -18.16
CA SER A 231 19.61 12.99 -18.09
C SER A 231 18.22 12.40 -18.27
N GLU A 232 17.99 11.64 -19.32
CA GLU A 232 16.70 10.97 -19.57
C GLU A 232 16.31 10.03 -18.43
N PHE A 233 17.28 9.35 -17.83
CA PHE A 233 17.02 8.48 -16.69
C PHE A 233 16.57 9.25 -15.43
N ASP A 234 17.20 10.39 -15.14
CA ASP A 234 16.79 11.22 -13.99
C ASP A 234 15.45 11.89 -14.26
N LYS A 235 15.20 12.26 -15.50
CA LYS A 235 13.92 12.81 -15.94
C LYS A 235 12.78 11.82 -15.75
N GLU A 236 12.97 10.56 -16.16
CA GLU A 236 12.01 9.47 -15.93
C GLU A 236 11.72 9.29 -14.44
N LYS A 237 12.76 9.30 -13.59
CA LYS A 237 12.60 9.16 -12.14
C LYS A 237 11.93 10.36 -11.47
N LEU A 238 12.17 11.56 -11.96
CA LEU A 238 11.45 12.75 -11.51
C LEU A 238 9.99 12.74 -11.95
N GLN A 239 9.69 12.25 -13.16
CA GLN A 239 8.32 12.07 -13.65
C GLN A 239 7.56 11.05 -12.82
N GLU A 240 8.17 9.89 -12.52
CA GLU A 240 7.60 8.88 -11.62
C GLU A 240 7.27 9.46 -10.24
N ARG A 241 8.19 10.24 -9.68
CA ARG A 241 8.01 10.91 -8.38
C ARG A 241 6.90 11.98 -8.44
N LEU A 242 6.85 12.77 -9.51
CA LEU A 242 5.80 13.74 -9.74
C LEU A 242 4.42 13.07 -9.80
N ALA A 243 4.33 11.97 -10.55
CA ALA A 243 3.09 11.21 -10.68
C ALA A 243 2.60 10.66 -9.33
N LYS A 244 3.51 10.13 -8.51
CA LYS A 244 3.18 9.63 -7.15
C LYS A 244 2.67 10.74 -6.23
N LEU A 245 3.21 11.95 -6.30
CA LEU A 245 2.81 13.06 -5.43
C LEU A 245 1.56 13.80 -5.96
N ALA A 246 1.48 14.01 -7.28
CA ALA A 246 0.41 14.79 -7.91
C ALA A 246 -0.79 13.93 -8.35
N GLY A 247 -0.63 12.62 -8.44
CA GLY A 247 -1.67 11.70 -8.92
C GLY A 247 -2.83 11.52 -7.96
N GLY A 248 -2.62 11.73 -6.66
CA GLY A 248 -3.62 11.50 -5.64
C GLY A 248 -4.00 10.02 -5.47
N VAL A 249 -4.97 9.76 -4.62
CA VAL A 249 -5.58 8.45 -4.38
C VAL A 249 -7.08 8.56 -4.59
N ALA A 250 -7.64 7.73 -5.45
CA ALA A 250 -9.08 7.57 -5.56
C ALA A 250 -9.54 6.53 -4.54
N VAL A 251 -10.42 6.93 -3.63
CA VAL A 251 -11.01 6.06 -2.63
C VAL A 251 -12.43 5.71 -3.08
N ILE A 252 -12.64 4.45 -3.40
CA ILE A 252 -13.98 3.91 -3.64
C ILE A 252 -14.51 3.46 -2.28
N GLN A 253 -15.51 4.17 -1.77
CA GLN A 253 -16.23 3.79 -0.57
C GLN A 253 -17.37 2.86 -0.98
N ASP A 254 -17.23 1.56 -0.69
CA ASP A 254 -18.23 0.56 -1.05
C ASP A 254 -19.37 0.52 -0.03
N GLY A 255 -20.60 0.80 -0.50
CA GLY A 255 -21.81 0.68 0.31
C GLY A 255 -22.23 -0.79 0.45
N GLN A 256 -22.54 -1.22 1.66
CA GLN A 256 -22.82 -2.63 2.03
C GLN A 256 -23.94 -3.34 1.24
N GLN A 257 -24.54 -2.74 0.21
CA GLN A 257 -25.61 -3.37 -0.57
C GLN A 257 -25.12 -4.49 -1.52
N HIS A 258 -23.85 -4.51 -1.92
CA HIS A 258 -23.36 -5.53 -2.86
C HIS A 258 -23.05 -6.90 -2.21
N HIS A 259 -22.84 -6.95 -0.89
CA HIS A 259 -22.56 -8.22 -0.20
C HIS A 259 -23.77 -9.10 0.13
N GLN A 260 -25.01 -8.63 -0.07
CA GLN A 260 -26.22 -9.42 0.24
C GLN A 260 -26.77 -10.22 -0.95
N GLN A 261 -26.27 -10.08 -2.17
CA GLN A 261 -26.79 -10.83 -3.33
C GLN A 261 -26.08 -12.17 -3.58
N ASP A 262 -24.91 -12.42 -3.03
CA ASP A 262 -24.23 -13.71 -3.17
C ASP A 262 -24.74 -14.81 -2.22
N GLY A 263 -25.71 -14.49 -1.38
CA GLY A 263 -26.38 -15.46 -0.48
C GLY A 263 -27.67 -16.08 -1.02
N ALA A 264 -28.09 -15.76 -2.25
CA ALA A 264 -29.26 -16.41 -2.85
C ALA A 264 -28.86 -17.77 -3.40
N ALA A 265 -29.18 -18.79 -2.60
CA ALA A 265 -29.05 -20.21 -2.92
C ALA A 265 -29.44 -20.48 -4.38
N CYS A 266 -28.55 -21.15 -5.13
CA CYS A 266 -28.94 -21.89 -6.31
C CYS A 266 -30.10 -22.82 -5.93
N PRO A 267 -31.25 -22.76 -6.61
CA PRO A 267 -32.29 -23.77 -6.40
C PRO A 267 -31.73 -25.10 -6.85
N ALA A 268 -31.64 -26.04 -5.92
CA ALA A 268 -31.32 -27.42 -6.21
C ALA A 268 -32.29 -27.93 -7.28
N LYS A 269 -31.80 -28.13 -8.51
CA LYS A 269 -32.45 -28.97 -9.50
C LYS A 269 -32.09 -30.43 -9.14
N ASP A 270 -33.06 -31.05 -8.52
CA ASP A 270 -33.14 -32.51 -8.36
C ASP A 270 -33.34 -33.13 -9.74
N GLU A 271 -32.26 -33.62 -10.36
CA GLU A 271 -32.31 -34.62 -11.42
C GLU A 271 -31.01 -35.43 -11.39
N GLY A 272 -31.16 -36.71 -11.01
CA GLY A 272 -30.07 -37.67 -10.87
C GLY A 272 -29.32 -37.95 -12.15
N HIS A 273 -28.01 -37.67 -12.11
CA HIS A 273 -27.02 -38.36 -12.93
C HIS A 273 -25.75 -38.53 -12.09
N PRO A 274 -25.10 -39.69 -12.13
CA PRO A 274 -23.91 -39.94 -11.32
C PRO A 274 -22.74 -39.14 -11.86
N ALA A 275 -22.24 -38.24 -11.04
CA ALA A 275 -21.02 -37.48 -11.32
C ALA A 275 -19.83 -38.46 -11.36
N ALA A 276 -19.20 -38.56 -12.52
CA ALA A 276 -17.93 -39.22 -12.70
C ALA A 276 -16.83 -38.48 -11.94
N ASP A 277 -16.26 -39.16 -10.96
CA ASP A 277 -15.10 -38.80 -10.17
C ASP A 277 -13.83 -38.76 -11.06
N PHE A 278 -13.49 -37.61 -11.63
CA PHE A 278 -12.34 -37.41 -12.53
C PHE A 278 -11.51 -36.15 -12.20
N GLY A 279 -11.21 -35.88 -10.95
CA GLY A 279 -10.40 -34.70 -10.62
C GLY A 279 -9.40 -34.83 -9.48
N ALA A 280 -9.67 -35.71 -8.52
CA ALA A 280 -8.89 -35.76 -7.29
C ALA A 280 -7.72 -36.77 -7.29
N ARG A 281 -7.70 -37.76 -8.22
CA ARG A 281 -6.63 -38.77 -8.28
C ARG A 281 -5.35 -38.31 -9.01
N ALA A 282 -5.45 -37.42 -9.96
CA ALA A 282 -4.29 -37.02 -10.78
C ALA A 282 -3.30 -36.08 -10.09
N VAL A 283 -3.70 -35.42 -9.00
CA VAL A 283 -2.82 -34.50 -8.25
C VAL A 283 -2.04 -35.23 -7.15
N GLY A 284 -2.63 -36.26 -6.55
CA GLY A 284 -1.97 -37.08 -5.51
C GLY A 284 -0.82 -37.95 -6.06
N GLU A 285 -1.01 -38.57 -7.20
CA GLU A 285 0.00 -39.46 -7.79
C GLU A 285 1.26 -38.72 -8.31
N ARG A 286 1.14 -37.47 -8.76
CA ARG A 286 2.30 -36.67 -9.17
C ARG A 286 3.12 -36.12 -7.99
N ALA A 287 2.53 -36.00 -6.82
CA ALA A 287 3.25 -35.57 -5.62
C ALA A 287 4.07 -36.73 -5.03
N GLU A 288 3.56 -37.95 -5.06
CA GLU A 288 4.28 -39.12 -4.57
C GLU A 288 5.42 -39.56 -5.51
N GLN A 289 5.25 -39.43 -6.83
CA GLN A 289 6.33 -39.70 -7.78
C GLN A 289 7.52 -38.72 -7.64
N ARG A 290 7.25 -37.45 -7.39
CA ARG A 290 8.32 -36.44 -7.14
C ARG A 290 9.06 -36.65 -5.81
N GLN A 291 8.43 -37.26 -4.82
CA GLN A 291 9.09 -37.61 -3.57
C GLN A 291 9.94 -38.89 -3.70
N GLN A 292 9.55 -39.85 -4.54
CA GLN A 292 10.34 -41.05 -4.81
C GLN A 292 11.57 -40.78 -5.67
N GLU A 293 11.48 -39.92 -6.69
CA GLU A 293 12.64 -39.49 -7.49
C GLU A 293 13.69 -38.71 -6.67
N LYS A 294 13.26 -37.92 -5.68
CA LYS A 294 14.19 -37.24 -4.77
C LYS A 294 14.90 -38.15 -3.78
N ARG A 295 14.37 -39.35 -3.51
CA ARG A 295 15.01 -40.33 -2.63
C ARG A 295 15.99 -41.25 -3.36
N GLN A 296 15.93 -41.35 -4.69
CA GLN A 296 16.83 -42.19 -5.49
C GLN A 296 18.09 -41.41 -5.98
N ASN A 297 18.13 -40.07 -5.87
CA ASN A 297 19.29 -39.27 -6.27
C ASN A 297 20.18 -38.82 -5.10
N VAL A 298 20.07 -39.50 -3.93
CA VAL A 298 20.98 -39.30 -2.78
C VAL A 298 21.52 -40.68 -2.41
N VAL A 299 22.45 -41.17 -3.24
CA VAL A 299 23.47 -42.17 -2.91
C VAL A 299 24.74 -41.80 -3.66
#